data_e0d1be6e8d409a288837410e1806b24a
#
_entry.id   e0d1be6e8d409a288837410e1806b24a
#
_cell.length_a   1.000
_cell.length_b   1.000
_cell.length_c   1.000
_cell.angle_alpha   90.00
_cell.angle_beta   90.00
_cell.angle_gamma   90.00
#
_symmetry.space_group_name_H-M   'P 1'
#
loop_
_entity.id
_entity.type
_entity.pdbx_description
1 polymer ?
#
loop_
_entity_poly.entity_id
_entity_poly.type
_entity_poly.pdbx_seq_one_letter_code
_entity_poly.pdbx_strand_id
1 'polypeptide(L)'
;VTPPKGPSGASVGGSALSTGANAVELTTDQAWYLAEVLGAGAYPWVLAITPPYSEPAQRFGFAAEQTAELTRMGVLDASGGVNPQVAQWVRLACRATQWLDLRFVSGPGDLLRGIVARSGGPSGRTVVVLRNAQLVTFTEMDIHHPHALVPVLTAGLSQRRPARFEEFALPAAAGARADEQIRNGSPLIEVLGFLGVPASARPIVESVFDGRRTYVEIVAGEHRDGHRVTTQVGVSIIDTPQGRILVSPSKAFDGEWISTFTAGTTEAIAMAIERLTASLPSGSWFPDQPLIRDFDEVAATEDHAVPHRDPRSMRRTQKA
;
A
#
# COMPACT_ATOMS: atom_id res chain seq x y z
N VAL A 1 21.37 -31.15 42.15
CA VAL A 1 21.33 -29.98 41.27
C VAL A 1 20.08 -30.11 40.45
N THR A 2 19.06 -29.34 40.82
CA THR A 2 17.72 -29.29 40.18
C THR A 2 17.80 -28.36 38.96
N PRO A 3 17.27 -28.72 37.76
CA PRO A 3 17.24 -27.82 36.61
C PRO A 3 16.19 -26.71 36.79
N PRO A 4 16.40 -25.51 36.20
CA PRO A 4 15.49 -24.41 36.35
C PRO A 4 14.22 -24.63 35.53
N LYS A 5 13.06 -24.30 36.15
CA LYS A 5 11.76 -24.23 35.51
C LYS A 5 11.78 -23.19 34.37
N GLY A 6 11.45 -23.61 33.15
CA GLY A 6 11.19 -22.73 32.02
C GLY A 6 9.96 -21.84 32.24
N PRO A 7 9.89 -20.67 31.57
CA PRO A 7 8.76 -19.76 31.73
C PRO A 7 7.48 -20.36 31.13
N SER A 8 6.45 -20.32 31.96
CA SER A 8 5.07 -20.69 31.64
C SER A 8 4.59 -19.89 30.40
N GLY A 9 4.11 -20.59 29.38
CA GLY A 9 3.53 -19.99 28.22
C GLY A 9 2.34 -19.11 28.58
N ALA A 10 2.42 -17.84 28.26
CA ALA A 10 1.29 -16.95 28.30
C ALA A 10 0.29 -17.40 27.23
N SER A 11 -0.86 -17.88 27.64
CA SER A 11 -1.99 -18.08 26.78
C SER A 11 -2.42 -16.70 26.23
N VAL A 12 -2.25 -16.52 24.91
CA VAL A 12 -2.84 -15.36 24.21
C VAL A 12 -4.34 -15.55 24.28
N GLY A 13 -4.98 -14.91 25.24
CA GLY A 13 -6.43 -14.83 25.36
C GLY A 13 -6.97 -14.12 24.13
N GLY A 14 -7.81 -14.81 23.35
CA GLY A 14 -8.55 -14.21 22.25
C GLY A 14 -9.42 -13.08 22.79
N SER A 15 -9.01 -11.83 22.49
CA SER A 15 -9.81 -10.66 22.80
C SER A 15 -10.94 -10.59 21.79
N ALA A 16 -12.19 -10.70 22.25
CA ALA A 16 -13.35 -10.44 21.40
C ALA A 16 -13.20 -9.05 20.76
N LEU A 17 -13.56 -8.93 19.46
CA LEU A 17 -13.49 -7.66 18.75
C LEU A 17 -14.27 -6.59 19.53
N SER A 18 -13.56 -5.58 20.04
CA SER A 18 -14.17 -4.48 20.75
C SER A 18 -14.96 -3.62 19.75
N THR A 19 -16.09 -3.07 20.20
CA THR A 19 -16.87 -2.08 19.44
C THR A 19 -15.96 -0.88 19.17
N GLY A 20 -15.54 -0.69 17.90
CA GLY A 20 -14.61 0.37 17.51
C GLY A 20 -13.23 -0.12 17.02
N ALA A 21 -12.99 -1.42 16.95
CA ALA A 21 -11.79 -1.94 16.29
C ALA A 21 -11.82 -1.58 14.80
N ASN A 22 -10.73 -1.01 14.27
CA ASN A 22 -10.60 -0.67 12.85
C ASN A 22 -9.84 -1.75 12.05
N ALA A 23 -9.50 -2.87 12.66
CA ALA A 23 -8.77 -3.95 12.04
C ALA A 23 -9.20 -5.33 12.56
N VAL A 24 -9.02 -6.34 11.71
CA VAL A 24 -9.14 -7.76 12.06
C VAL A 24 -8.03 -8.55 11.36
N GLU A 25 -7.45 -9.51 12.06
CA GLU A 25 -6.52 -10.49 11.50
C GLU A 25 -7.21 -11.84 11.40
N LEU A 26 -7.13 -12.46 10.25
CA LEU A 26 -7.75 -13.73 9.88
C LEU A 26 -6.70 -14.64 9.23
N THR A 27 -6.95 -15.94 9.23
CA THR A 27 -6.24 -16.83 8.30
C THR A 27 -6.80 -16.69 6.89
N THR A 28 -6.04 -17.15 5.87
CA THR A 28 -6.53 -17.21 4.48
C THR A 28 -7.82 -18.03 4.37
N ASP A 29 -7.95 -19.10 5.15
CA ASP A 29 -9.10 -19.99 5.18
C ASP A 29 -10.33 -19.30 5.79
N GLN A 30 -10.15 -18.57 6.89
CA GLN A 30 -11.17 -17.75 7.52
C GLN A 30 -11.64 -16.62 6.58
N ALA A 31 -10.71 -15.91 5.95
CA ALA A 31 -11.03 -14.87 4.99
C ALA A 31 -11.83 -15.43 3.81
N TRP A 32 -11.41 -16.57 3.25
CA TRP A 32 -12.12 -17.24 2.17
C TRP A 32 -13.53 -17.65 2.60
N TYR A 33 -13.66 -18.28 3.77
CA TYR A 33 -14.96 -18.70 4.32
C TYR A 33 -15.92 -17.53 4.51
N LEU A 34 -15.46 -16.41 5.05
CA LEU A 34 -16.29 -15.22 5.22
C LEU A 34 -16.77 -14.65 3.89
N ALA A 35 -15.94 -14.66 2.85
CA ALA A 35 -16.36 -14.23 1.51
C ALA A 35 -17.46 -15.16 0.94
N GLU A 36 -17.37 -16.46 1.18
CA GLU A 36 -18.40 -17.44 0.77
C GLU A 36 -19.73 -17.22 1.53
N VAL A 37 -19.70 -17.14 2.86
CA VAL A 37 -20.89 -16.93 3.71
C VAL A 37 -21.59 -15.61 3.37
N LEU A 38 -20.83 -14.55 3.12
CA LEU A 38 -21.35 -13.24 2.77
C LEU A 38 -21.81 -13.11 1.31
N GLY A 39 -21.58 -14.12 0.46
CA GLY A 39 -21.80 -14.02 -0.97
C GLY A 39 -21.01 -12.85 -1.59
N ALA A 40 -19.85 -12.51 -1.03
CA ALA A 40 -19.07 -11.35 -1.44
C ALA A 40 -18.38 -11.53 -2.80
N GLY A 41 -18.22 -12.78 -3.26
CA GLY A 41 -17.46 -13.12 -4.46
C GLY A 41 -16.02 -13.50 -4.13
N ALA A 42 -15.16 -13.50 -5.16
CA ALA A 42 -13.75 -13.85 -4.99
C ALA A 42 -12.92 -12.62 -4.58
N TYR A 43 -11.87 -12.86 -3.80
CA TYR A 43 -10.85 -11.86 -3.54
C TYR A 43 -10.06 -11.52 -4.81
N PRO A 44 -9.49 -10.30 -4.90
CA PRO A 44 -8.58 -9.95 -5.97
C PRO A 44 -7.41 -10.94 -6.08
N TRP A 45 -7.02 -11.22 -7.33
CA TRP A 45 -5.98 -12.20 -7.62
C TRP A 45 -4.65 -11.93 -6.90
N VAL A 46 -4.31 -10.68 -6.68
CA VAL A 46 -3.09 -10.28 -5.97
C VAL A 46 -3.00 -10.90 -4.58
N LEU A 47 -4.12 -11.07 -3.87
CA LEU A 47 -4.16 -11.66 -2.53
C LEU A 47 -4.00 -13.20 -2.56
N ALA A 48 -4.23 -13.84 -3.71
CA ALA A 48 -4.15 -15.30 -3.89
C ALA A 48 -4.90 -16.10 -2.79
N ILE A 49 -6.05 -15.58 -2.33
CA ILE A 49 -6.94 -16.29 -1.42
C ILE A 49 -7.86 -17.16 -2.27
N THR A 50 -7.68 -18.47 -2.17
CA THR A 50 -8.35 -19.48 -2.99
C THR A 50 -9.09 -20.49 -2.12
N PRO A 51 -10.03 -21.27 -2.67
CA PRO A 51 -10.69 -22.35 -1.95
C PRO A 51 -9.67 -23.26 -1.25
N PRO A 52 -9.82 -23.56 0.04
CA PRO A 52 -8.85 -24.36 0.80
C PRO A 52 -9.03 -25.89 0.62
N TYR A 53 -10.08 -26.31 -0.08
CA TYR A 53 -10.36 -27.71 -0.34
C TYR A 53 -10.55 -27.99 -1.83
N SER A 54 -10.16 -29.19 -2.27
CA SER A 54 -10.31 -29.64 -3.65
C SER A 54 -11.59 -30.47 -3.86
N GLU A 55 -12.05 -31.15 -2.80
CA GLU A 55 -13.19 -32.06 -2.85
C GLU A 55 -14.43 -31.45 -2.18
N PRO A 56 -15.62 -31.47 -2.83
CA PRO A 56 -16.84 -30.93 -2.26
C PRO A 56 -17.23 -31.55 -0.91
N ALA A 57 -16.88 -32.81 -0.67
CA ALA A 57 -17.15 -33.50 0.59
C ALA A 57 -16.42 -32.89 1.79
N GLN A 58 -15.29 -32.22 1.59
CA GLN A 58 -14.51 -31.55 2.64
C GLN A 58 -15.16 -30.27 3.15
N ARG A 59 -16.08 -29.68 2.36
CA ARG A 59 -16.72 -28.38 2.64
C ARG A 59 -17.43 -28.35 3.99
N PHE A 60 -18.16 -29.39 4.36
CA PHE A 60 -18.94 -29.40 5.61
C PHE A 60 -18.03 -29.39 6.84
N GLY A 61 -17.00 -30.23 6.88
CA GLY A 61 -16.03 -30.25 7.97
C GLY A 61 -15.28 -28.92 8.10
N PHE A 62 -14.80 -28.41 6.97
CA PHE A 62 -14.16 -27.10 6.91
C PHE A 62 -15.07 -25.96 7.42
N ALA A 63 -16.31 -25.89 6.94
CA ALA A 63 -17.25 -24.85 7.36
C ALA A 63 -17.56 -24.91 8.88
N ALA A 64 -17.70 -26.12 9.44
CA ALA A 64 -17.94 -26.29 10.88
C ALA A 64 -16.74 -25.79 11.72
N GLU A 65 -15.50 -26.12 11.29
CA GLU A 65 -14.26 -25.65 11.93
C GLU A 65 -14.14 -24.13 11.89
N GLN A 66 -14.31 -23.52 10.69
CA GLN A 66 -14.21 -22.07 10.55
C GLN A 66 -15.30 -21.32 11.33
N THR A 67 -16.53 -21.86 11.35
CA THR A 67 -17.63 -21.30 12.16
C THR A 67 -17.27 -21.27 13.63
N ALA A 68 -16.79 -22.40 14.18
CA ALA A 68 -16.42 -22.49 15.59
C ALA A 68 -15.31 -21.50 15.97
N GLU A 69 -14.29 -21.41 15.13
CA GLU A 69 -13.13 -20.52 15.36
C GLU A 69 -13.53 -19.05 15.26
N LEU A 70 -14.24 -18.65 14.21
CA LEU A 70 -14.71 -17.29 14.01
C LEU A 70 -15.72 -16.84 15.08
N THR A 71 -16.53 -17.76 15.62
CA THR A 71 -17.40 -17.49 16.75
C THR A 71 -16.58 -17.25 18.02
N ARG A 72 -15.56 -18.06 18.27
CA ARG A 72 -14.62 -17.87 19.39
C ARG A 72 -13.90 -16.52 19.32
N MET A 73 -13.58 -16.05 18.10
CA MET A 73 -12.95 -14.73 17.85
C MET A 73 -13.93 -13.56 17.97
N GLY A 74 -15.25 -13.81 18.05
CA GLY A 74 -16.29 -12.77 18.03
C GLY A 74 -16.50 -12.14 16.64
N VAL A 75 -16.00 -12.78 15.58
CA VAL A 75 -16.27 -12.39 14.18
C VAL A 75 -17.64 -12.88 13.74
N LEU A 76 -18.08 -14.05 14.22
CA LEU A 76 -19.44 -14.54 14.11
C LEU A 76 -20.13 -14.44 15.48
N ASP A 77 -21.42 -14.14 15.47
CA ASP A 77 -22.28 -14.28 16.63
C ASP A 77 -22.79 -15.74 16.81
N ALA A 78 -23.49 -16.01 17.91
CA ALA A 78 -24.01 -17.34 18.21
C ALA A 78 -25.07 -17.84 17.19
N SER A 79 -25.65 -16.96 16.40
CA SER A 79 -26.59 -17.29 15.33
C SER A 79 -25.94 -17.48 13.97
N GLY A 80 -24.61 -17.30 13.88
CA GLY A 80 -23.82 -17.36 12.65
C GLY A 80 -23.79 -16.04 11.87
N GLY A 81 -24.33 -14.96 12.46
CA GLY A 81 -24.27 -13.62 11.87
C GLY A 81 -22.84 -13.07 11.88
N VAL A 82 -22.37 -12.57 10.73
CA VAL A 82 -21.04 -11.95 10.64
C VAL A 82 -21.09 -10.53 11.23
N ASN A 83 -20.09 -10.17 12.05
CA ASN A 83 -19.92 -8.80 12.55
C ASN A 83 -20.08 -7.81 11.39
N PRO A 84 -20.99 -6.80 11.48
CA PRO A 84 -21.32 -5.92 10.37
C PRO A 84 -20.13 -5.16 9.78
N GLN A 85 -19.17 -4.78 10.62
CA GLN A 85 -17.97 -4.06 10.19
C GLN A 85 -17.03 -4.98 9.38
N VAL A 86 -16.77 -6.20 9.88
CA VAL A 86 -15.99 -7.21 9.16
C VAL A 86 -16.67 -7.58 7.85
N ALA A 87 -18.00 -7.74 7.84
CA ALA A 87 -18.77 -8.03 6.64
C ALA A 87 -18.61 -6.92 5.58
N GLN A 88 -18.59 -5.65 6.00
CA GLN A 88 -18.34 -4.52 5.10
C GLN A 88 -16.91 -4.56 4.52
N TRP A 89 -15.89 -4.84 5.34
CA TRP A 89 -14.51 -4.93 4.89
C TRP A 89 -14.30 -6.05 3.86
N VAL A 90 -14.84 -7.22 4.13
CA VAL A 90 -14.78 -8.37 3.21
C VAL A 90 -15.47 -8.04 1.88
N ARG A 91 -16.69 -7.47 1.94
CA ARG A 91 -17.42 -7.08 0.72
C ARG A 91 -16.67 -6.02 -0.07
N LEU A 92 -16.08 -5.02 0.61
CA LEU A 92 -15.29 -3.99 -0.06
C LEU A 92 -14.03 -4.56 -0.69
N ALA A 93 -13.31 -5.45 -0.01
CA ALA A 93 -12.14 -6.12 -0.57
C ALA A 93 -12.45 -6.94 -1.83
N CYS A 94 -13.61 -7.64 -1.84
CA CYS A 94 -14.02 -8.48 -2.98
C CYS A 94 -14.62 -7.67 -4.14
N ARG A 95 -15.24 -6.51 -3.86
CA ARG A 95 -16.02 -5.73 -4.83
C ARG A 95 -15.66 -4.25 -4.82
N ALA A 96 -14.38 -3.94 -4.64
CA ALA A 96 -13.90 -2.56 -4.68
C ALA A 96 -14.30 -1.88 -5.99
N THR A 97 -14.76 -0.64 -5.92
CA THR A 97 -15.00 0.18 -7.12
C THR A 97 -13.67 0.62 -7.72
N GLN A 98 -12.71 0.96 -6.85
CA GLN A 98 -11.35 1.36 -7.20
C GLN A 98 -10.36 0.65 -6.27
N TRP A 99 -9.18 0.31 -6.76
CA TRP A 99 -8.16 -0.36 -5.92
C TRP A 99 -6.74 -0.10 -6.40
N LEU A 100 -5.78 -0.33 -5.48
CA LEU A 100 -4.36 -0.53 -5.80
C LEU A 100 -4.00 -1.98 -5.46
N ASP A 101 -3.47 -2.73 -6.42
CA ASP A 101 -2.83 -4.02 -6.19
C ASP A 101 -1.38 -3.77 -5.73
N LEU A 102 -0.96 -4.39 -4.61
CA LEU A 102 0.35 -4.23 -4.00
C LEU A 102 1.10 -5.57 -3.96
N ARG A 103 2.31 -5.60 -4.51
CA ARG A 103 3.21 -6.77 -4.46
C ARG A 103 4.53 -6.34 -3.84
N PHE A 104 4.73 -6.68 -2.57
CA PHE A 104 5.99 -6.44 -1.88
C PHE A 104 6.91 -7.65 -2.05
N VAL A 105 8.17 -7.39 -2.36
CA VAL A 105 9.19 -8.42 -2.50
C VAL A 105 10.40 -8.04 -1.66
N SER A 106 10.70 -8.86 -0.64
CA SER A 106 11.82 -8.64 0.27
C SER A 106 12.99 -9.60 0.00
N GLY A 107 12.72 -10.72 -0.67
CA GLY A 107 13.71 -11.73 -1.01
C GLY A 107 13.09 -12.90 -1.78
N PRO A 108 13.86 -13.92 -2.14
CA PRO A 108 13.35 -15.12 -2.80
C PRO A 108 12.31 -15.83 -1.95
N GLY A 109 11.08 -15.91 -2.45
CA GLY A 109 9.96 -16.57 -1.77
C GLY A 109 9.26 -15.76 -0.68
N ASP A 110 9.78 -14.59 -0.31
CA ASP A 110 9.14 -13.68 0.64
C ASP A 110 8.29 -12.66 -0.13
N LEU A 111 7.00 -12.90 -0.14
CA LEU A 111 6.03 -12.08 -0.87
C LEU A 111 4.87 -11.67 0.05
N LEU A 112 4.95 -10.47 0.59
CA LEU A 112 3.81 -9.77 1.15
C LEU A 112 2.93 -9.26 0.00
N ARG A 113 1.62 -9.50 0.08
CA ARG A 113 0.62 -9.09 -0.92
C ARG A 113 -0.39 -8.17 -0.31
N GLY A 114 -0.93 -7.26 -1.09
CA GLY A 114 -1.94 -6.36 -0.56
C GLY A 114 -2.86 -5.77 -1.60
N ILE A 115 -3.92 -5.18 -1.09
CA ILE A 115 -4.84 -4.35 -1.85
C ILE A 115 -5.24 -3.14 -0.99
N VAL A 116 -5.27 -1.98 -1.61
CA VAL A 116 -6.02 -0.83 -1.08
C VAL A 116 -7.34 -0.80 -1.82
N ALA A 117 -8.40 -1.27 -1.18
CA ALA A 117 -9.75 -1.33 -1.74
C ALA A 117 -10.55 -0.09 -1.35
N ARG A 118 -11.18 0.57 -2.33
CA ARG A 118 -11.95 1.79 -2.12
C ARG A 118 -13.34 1.67 -2.72
N SER A 119 -14.36 2.13 -1.98
CA SER A 119 -15.68 2.41 -2.56
C SER A 119 -15.62 3.74 -3.31
N GLY A 120 -16.31 3.85 -4.45
CA GLY A 120 -16.31 5.07 -5.25
C GLY A 120 -16.89 6.28 -4.53
N GLY A 121 -16.55 7.47 -5.04
CA GLY A 121 -17.04 8.76 -4.59
C GLY A 121 -16.15 9.48 -3.56
N PRO A 122 -16.44 10.77 -3.29
CA PRO A 122 -15.60 11.62 -2.42
C PRO A 122 -15.47 11.12 -0.98
N SER A 123 -16.53 10.51 -0.45
CA SER A 123 -16.58 9.93 0.91
C SER A 123 -16.28 8.43 0.90
N GLY A 124 -15.57 7.93 -0.11
CA GLY A 124 -15.31 6.51 -0.30
C GLY A 124 -14.55 5.91 0.86
N ARG A 125 -15.11 4.86 1.48
CA ARG A 125 -14.40 4.06 2.48
C ARG A 125 -13.19 3.39 1.86
N THR A 126 -12.13 3.28 2.64
CA THR A 126 -10.90 2.60 2.23
C THR A 126 -10.60 1.48 3.21
N VAL A 127 -10.37 0.29 2.69
CA VAL A 127 -9.89 -0.87 3.43
C VAL A 127 -8.58 -1.34 2.83
N VAL A 128 -7.56 -1.44 3.66
CA VAL A 128 -6.28 -2.04 3.31
C VAL A 128 -6.33 -3.50 3.73
N VAL A 129 -6.03 -4.40 2.79
CA VAL A 129 -5.91 -5.82 3.07
C VAL A 129 -4.49 -6.24 2.75
N LEU A 130 -3.79 -6.74 3.75
CA LEU A 130 -2.43 -7.27 3.60
C LEU A 130 -2.43 -8.77 3.90
N ARG A 131 -1.80 -9.55 3.03
CA ARG A 131 -1.56 -10.97 3.25
C ARG A 131 -0.08 -11.25 3.39
N ASN A 132 0.29 -11.81 4.53
CA ASN A 132 1.62 -12.36 4.81
C ASN A 132 1.49 -13.85 5.12
N ALA A 133 2.01 -14.70 4.23
CA ALA A 133 1.85 -16.15 4.31
C ALA A 133 0.37 -16.57 4.46
N GLN A 134 -0.03 -17.11 5.61
CA GLN A 134 -1.39 -17.55 5.90
C GLN A 134 -2.22 -16.53 6.67
N LEU A 135 -1.66 -15.38 7.03
CA LEU A 135 -2.36 -14.32 7.75
C LEU A 135 -2.83 -13.22 6.79
N VAL A 136 -4.05 -12.77 7.01
CA VAL A 136 -4.70 -11.70 6.25
C VAL A 136 -5.23 -10.66 7.23
N THR A 137 -4.70 -9.45 7.15
CA THR A 137 -5.14 -8.34 7.99
C THR A 137 -6.02 -7.41 7.17
N PHE A 138 -7.22 -7.11 7.65
CA PHE A 138 -8.10 -6.08 7.12
C PHE A 138 -8.03 -4.87 8.04
N THR A 139 -7.77 -3.70 7.49
CA THR A 139 -7.69 -2.44 8.25
C THR A 139 -8.50 -1.36 7.54
N GLU A 140 -9.54 -0.84 8.19
CA GLU A 140 -10.24 0.33 7.68
C GLU A 140 -9.42 1.57 7.98
N MET A 141 -9.20 2.41 6.97
CA MET A 141 -8.38 3.60 7.05
C MET A 141 -9.12 4.81 6.49
N ASP A 142 -8.94 5.92 7.17
CA ASP A 142 -9.44 7.21 6.74
C ASP A 142 -8.40 7.88 5.84
N ILE A 143 -8.61 7.77 4.51
CA ILE A 143 -7.65 8.23 3.51
C ILE A 143 -8.32 9.26 2.62
N HIS A 144 -8.00 10.52 2.85
CA HIS A 144 -8.58 11.67 2.14
C HIS A 144 -7.62 12.35 1.17
N HIS A 145 -6.34 12.01 1.19
CA HIS A 145 -5.33 12.62 0.33
C HIS A 145 -4.21 11.63 -0.03
N PRO A 146 -3.48 11.82 -1.14
CA PRO A 146 -2.49 10.86 -1.63
C PRO A 146 -1.35 10.57 -0.65
N HIS A 147 -0.92 11.57 0.15
CA HIS A 147 0.15 11.40 1.14
C HIS A 147 -0.21 10.39 2.24
N ALA A 148 -1.51 10.26 2.59
CA ALA A 148 -1.97 9.30 3.58
C ALA A 148 -1.83 7.84 3.11
N LEU A 149 -1.69 7.61 1.80
CA LEU A 149 -1.39 6.29 1.24
C LEU A 149 0.07 5.89 1.42
N VAL A 150 1.01 6.83 1.47
CA VAL A 150 2.45 6.53 1.45
C VAL A 150 2.90 5.57 2.56
N PRO A 151 2.47 5.72 3.82
CA PRO A 151 2.80 4.75 4.87
C PRO A 151 2.32 3.33 4.55
N VAL A 152 1.13 3.18 3.95
CA VAL A 152 0.57 1.89 3.53
C VAL A 152 1.41 1.27 2.41
N LEU A 153 1.73 2.07 1.39
CA LEU A 153 2.49 1.63 0.22
C LEU A 153 3.94 1.26 0.55
N THR A 154 4.46 1.74 1.66
CA THR A 154 5.83 1.45 2.09
C THR A 154 5.90 0.53 3.31
N ALA A 155 4.78 0.02 3.83
CA ALA A 155 4.72 -0.77 5.06
C ALA A 155 5.59 -2.05 5.02
N GLY A 156 5.71 -2.70 3.87
CA GLY A 156 6.53 -3.89 3.65
C GLY A 156 7.98 -3.62 3.25
N LEU A 157 8.43 -2.36 3.26
CA LEU A 157 9.78 -1.97 2.84
C LEU A 157 10.71 -1.71 4.04
N SER A 158 12.00 -1.61 3.77
CA SER A 158 13.07 -1.50 4.78
C SER A 158 13.19 -0.12 5.45
N GLN A 159 12.24 0.80 5.25
CA GLN A 159 12.20 2.15 5.84
C GLN A 159 13.46 2.99 5.52
N ARG A 160 13.94 2.92 4.28
CA ARG A 160 15.11 3.69 3.83
C ARG A 160 14.76 5.16 3.63
N ARG A 161 15.76 6.02 3.83
CA ARG A 161 15.68 7.44 3.44
C ARG A 161 15.68 7.54 1.92
N PRO A 162 15.13 8.63 1.32
CA PRO A 162 15.25 8.86 -0.10
C PRO A 162 16.71 8.84 -0.57
N ALA A 163 16.96 8.17 -1.68
CA ALA A 163 18.30 8.11 -2.28
C ALA A 163 18.69 9.49 -2.84
N ARG A 164 20.00 9.74 -2.93
CA ARG A 164 20.53 10.97 -3.51
C ARG A 164 21.24 10.65 -4.82
N PHE A 165 20.67 11.08 -5.94
CA PHE A 165 21.22 10.89 -7.27
C PHE A 165 20.58 11.90 -8.23
N GLU A 166 21.18 12.09 -9.38
CA GLU A 166 20.59 12.84 -10.48
C GLU A 166 19.47 12.02 -11.10
N GLU A 167 18.27 12.58 -11.16
CA GLU A 167 17.09 11.95 -11.72
C GLU A 167 17.28 11.69 -13.23
N PHE A 168 16.73 10.59 -13.71
CA PHE A 168 16.82 10.24 -15.12
C PHE A 168 15.57 9.52 -15.59
N ALA A 169 15.40 9.47 -16.91
CA ALA A 169 14.29 8.78 -17.52
C ALA A 169 14.77 7.90 -18.67
N LEU A 170 14.13 6.76 -18.83
CA LEU A 170 14.43 5.81 -19.90
C LEU A 170 13.14 5.39 -20.59
N PRO A 171 13.12 5.29 -21.93
CA PRO A 171 12.05 4.60 -22.63
C PRO A 171 11.92 3.16 -22.13
N ALA A 172 10.70 2.72 -21.85
CA ALA A 172 10.45 1.37 -21.32
C ALA A 172 11.00 0.28 -22.25
N ALA A 173 10.91 0.50 -23.56
CA ALA A 173 11.51 -0.38 -24.57
C ALA A 173 13.04 -0.42 -24.50
N ALA A 174 13.71 0.67 -24.14
CA ALA A 174 15.17 0.69 -23.96
C ALA A 174 15.56 -0.10 -22.69
N GLY A 175 14.80 0.05 -21.59
CA GLY A 175 14.99 -0.75 -20.40
C GLY A 175 14.86 -2.25 -20.64
N ALA A 176 13.84 -2.68 -21.38
CA ALA A 176 13.64 -4.10 -21.73
C ALA A 176 14.81 -4.66 -22.56
N ARG A 177 15.32 -3.89 -23.53
CA ARG A 177 16.50 -4.28 -24.31
C ARG A 177 17.77 -4.35 -23.47
N ALA A 178 17.92 -3.44 -22.50
CA ALA A 178 19.03 -3.47 -21.57
C ALA A 178 19.03 -4.73 -20.70
N ASP A 179 17.88 -5.10 -20.15
CA ASP A 179 17.70 -6.36 -19.40
C ASP A 179 18.08 -7.59 -20.23
N GLU A 180 17.74 -7.60 -21.51
CA GLU A 180 18.11 -8.68 -22.41
C GLU A 180 19.63 -8.72 -22.65
N GLN A 181 20.26 -7.58 -22.88
CA GLN A 181 21.73 -7.50 -23.05
C GLN A 181 22.47 -7.98 -21.80
N ILE A 182 22.03 -7.58 -20.61
CA ILE A 182 22.63 -8.03 -19.34
C ILE A 182 22.46 -9.55 -19.16
N ARG A 183 21.25 -10.09 -19.44
CA ARG A 183 21.03 -11.55 -19.39
C ARG A 183 21.89 -12.32 -20.38
N ASN A 184 22.23 -11.72 -21.52
CA ASN A 184 23.13 -12.30 -22.53
C ASN A 184 24.61 -12.10 -22.20
N GLY A 185 24.95 -11.55 -21.01
CA GLY A 185 26.31 -11.45 -20.49
C GLY A 185 27.00 -10.12 -20.76
N SER A 186 26.32 -9.10 -21.29
CA SER A 186 26.91 -7.77 -21.41
C SER A 186 27.20 -7.18 -20.02
N PRO A 187 28.40 -6.56 -19.81
CA PRO A 187 28.73 -5.93 -18.54
C PRO A 187 27.73 -4.82 -18.18
N LEU A 188 27.16 -4.87 -16.98
CA LEU A 188 26.14 -3.92 -16.51
C LEU A 188 26.61 -2.47 -16.66
N ILE A 189 27.87 -2.18 -16.29
CA ILE A 189 28.45 -0.83 -16.36
C ILE A 189 28.47 -0.25 -17.78
N GLU A 190 28.69 -1.09 -18.78
CA GLU A 190 28.69 -0.68 -20.20
C GLU A 190 27.29 -0.37 -20.68
N VAL A 191 26.30 -1.24 -20.29
CA VAL A 191 24.90 -1.04 -20.62
C VAL A 191 24.37 0.24 -19.99
N LEU A 192 24.68 0.50 -18.70
CA LEU A 192 24.29 1.74 -18.03
C LEU A 192 24.92 2.98 -18.66
N GLY A 193 26.18 2.86 -19.10
CA GLY A 193 26.87 3.92 -19.83
C GLY A 193 26.21 4.23 -21.17
N PHE A 194 25.88 3.19 -21.93
CA PHE A 194 25.17 3.31 -23.22
C PHE A 194 23.79 3.96 -23.09
N LEU A 195 23.04 3.63 -22.03
CA LEU A 195 21.74 4.21 -21.74
C LEU A 195 21.81 5.66 -21.21
N GLY A 196 23.01 6.19 -20.98
CA GLY A 196 23.18 7.53 -20.43
C GLY A 196 22.76 7.65 -18.95
N VAL A 197 22.74 6.55 -18.19
CA VAL A 197 22.44 6.60 -16.76
C VAL A 197 23.48 7.44 -16.03
N PRO A 198 23.07 8.48 -15.27
CA PRO A 198 23.98 9.36 -14.54
C PRO A 198 24.92 8.59 -13.61
N ALA A 199 26.15 9.04 -13.50
CA ALA A 199 27.17 8.37 -12.67
C ALA A 199 26.72 8.22 -11.21
N SER A 200 25.99 9.20 -10.67
CA SER A 200 25.42 9.16 -9.30
C SER A 200 24.32 8.10 -9.12
N ALA A 201 23.64 7.70 -10.19
CA ALA A 201 22.58 6.69 -10.16
C ALA A 201 23.10 5.25 -10.35
N ARG A 202 24.26 5.07 -10.96
CA ARG A 202 24.80 3.73 -11.29
C ARG A 202 24.92 2.79 -10.09
N PRO A 203 25.47 3.20 -8.92
CA PRO A 203 25.55 2.31 -7.75
C PRO A 203 24.17 1.85 -7.23
N ILE A 204 23.13 2.67 -7.43
CA ILE A 204 21.77 2.35 -7.07
C ILE A 204 21.24 1.26 -8.01
N VAL A 205 21.39 1.47 -9.32
CA VAL A 205 20.93 0.51 -10.33
C VAL A 205 21.69 -0.83 -10.19
N GLU A 206 22.99 -0.81 -9.92
CA GLU A 206 23.77 -2.02 -9.62
C GLU A 206 23.19 -2.78 -8.43
N SER A 207 22.81 -2.09 -7.33
CA SER A 207 22.18 -2.72 -6.16
C SER A 207 20.83 -3.33 -6.48
N VAL A 208 20.13 -2.80 -7.48
CA VAL A 208 18.86 -3.39 -7.97
C VAL A 208 19.14 -4.71 -8.68
N PHE A 209 20.18 -4.79 -9.51
CA PHE A 209 20.52 -6.00 -10.25
C PHE A 209 21.17 -7.10 -9.41
N ASP A 210 21.96 -6.77 -8.40
CA ASP A 210 22.59 -7.77 -7.52
C ASP A 210 21.67 -8.26 -6.38
N GLY A 211 20.36 -7.94 -6.47
CA GLY A 211 19.32 -8.51 -5.60
C GLY A 211 19.29 -7.92 -4.18
N ARG A 212 20.12 -6.93 -3.87
CA ARG A 212 20.15 -6.23 -2.57
C ARG A 212 19.08 -5.16 -2.50
N ARG A 213 17.84 -5.54 -2.76
CA ARG A 213 16.68 -4.63 -2.77
C ARG A 213 15.47 -5.25 -2.12
N THR A 214 14.61 -4.39 -1.57
CA THR A 214 13.21 -4.69 -1.31
C THR A 214 12.37 -3.72 -2.13
N TYR A 215 11.22 -4.15 -2.63
CA TYR A 215 10.40 -3.27 -3.46
C TYR A 215 8.92 -3.60 -3.35
N VAL A 216 8.09 -2.65 -3.73
CA VAL A 216 6.67 -2.84 -3.97
C VAL A 216 6.33 -2.42 -5.40
N GLU A 217 5.58 -3.27 -6.09
CA GLU A 217 4.94 -2.96 -7.37
C GLU A 217 3.49 -2.60 -7.12
N ILE A 218 3.03 -1.52 -7.71
CA ILE A 218 1.71 -0.93 -7.51
C ILE A 218 1.04 -0.77 -8.87
N VAL A 219 -0.13 -1.40 -9.02
CA VAL A 219 -1.00 -1.27 -10.19
C VAL A 219 -2.34 -0.76 -9.72
N ALA A 220 -2.91 0.21 -10.41
CA ALA A 220 -4.24 0.73 -10.10
C ALA A 220 -5.31 0.06 -10.98
N GLY A 221 -6.53 -0.04 -10.46
CA GLY A 221 -7.67 -0.57 -11.19
C GLY A 221 -8.99 -0.03 -10.71
N GLU A 222 -10.02 -0.22 -11.54
CA GLU A 222 -11.40 0.11 -11.23
C GLU A 222 -12.38 -0.85 -11.89
N HIS A 223 -13.58 -0.95 -11.33
CA HIS A 223 -14.72 -1.56 -12.00
C HIS A 223 -15.55 -0.48 -12.70
N ARG A 224 -15.74 -0.66 -14.01
CA ARG A 224 -16.55 0.22 -14.83
C ARG A 224 -17.44 -0.57 -15.77
N ASP A 225 -18.73 -0.29 -15.79
CA ASP A 225 -19.72 -0.93 -16.67
C ASP A 225 -19.66 -2.48 -16.63
N GLY A 226 -19.43 -3.04 -15.42
CA GLY A 226 -19.31 -4.48 -15.21
C GLY A 226 -17.94 -5.08 -15.60
N HIS A 227 -17.02 -4.27 -16.10
CA HIS A 227 -15.68 -4.71 -16.50
C HIS A 227 -14.61 -4.25 -15.51
N ARG A 228 -13.57 -5.07 -15.37
CA ARG A 228 -12.36 -4.73 -14.63
C ARG A 228 -11.38 -4.02 -15.57
N VAL A 229 -11.04 -2.79 -15.25
CA VAL A 229 -10.03 -1.98 -15.94
C VAL A 229 -8.82 -1.82 -15.04
N THR A 230 -7.61 -2.05 -15.55
CA THR A 230 -6.36 -1.83 -14.81
C THR A 230 -5.41 -0.98 -15.63
N THR A 231 -4.51 -0.26 -14.96
CA THR A 231 -3.45 0.47 -15.64
C THR A 231 -2.50 -0.49 -16.36
N GLN A 232 -2.03 -0.10 -17.55
CA GLN A 232 -1.09 -0.88 -18.36
C GLN A 232 0.32 -0.90 -17.75
N VAL A 233 0.62 0.07 -16.91
CA VAL A 233 1.89 0.28 -16.25
C VAL A 233 1.67 0.47 -14.76
N GLY A 234 2.71 0.22 -13.96
CA GLY A 234 2.68 0.39 -12.51
C GLY A 234 3.74 1.35 -12.01
N VAL A 235 3.64 1.70 -10.74
CA VAL A 235 4.66 2.43 -9.99
C VAL A 235 5.45 1.43 -9.16
N SER A 236 6.77 1.60 -9.08
CA SER A 236 7.63 0.79 -8.20
C SER A 236 8.34 1.68 -7.20
N ILE A 237 8.26 1.30 -5.91
CA ILE A 237 9.02 1.93 -4.83
C ILE A 237 10.06 0.90 -4.40
N ILE A 238 11.35 1.26 -4.47
CA ILE A 238 12.45 0.32 -4.27
C ILE A 238 13.38 0.86 -3.18
N ASP A 239 13.61 0.06 -2.15
CA ASP A 239 14.63 0.32 -1.13
C ASP A 239 15.91 -0.44 -1.47
N THR A 240 17.01 0.31 -1.59
CA THR A 240 18.37 -0.19 -1.82
C THR A 240 19.27 0.18 -0.63
N PRO A 241 20.49 -0.34 -0.52
CA PRO A 241 21.46 0.12 0.47
C PRO A 241 21.75 1.63 0.39
N GLN A 242 21.63 2.24 -0.81
CA GLN A 242 21.86 3.65 -1.05
C GLN A 242 20.65 4.55 -0.73
N GLY A 243 19.48 3.94 -0.52
CA GLY A 243 18.26 4.65 -0.18
C GLY A 243 17.06 4.24 -1.03
N ARG A 244 15.95 4.92 -0.80
CA ARG A 244 14.68 4.68 -1.49
C ARG A 244 14.65 5.43 -2.80
N ILE A 245 14.26 4.73 -3.86
CA ILE A 245 13.97 5.27 -5.18
C ILE A 245 12.52 5.01 -5.56
N LEU A 246 12.02 5.85 -6.45
CA LEU A 246 10.72 5.72 -7.07
C LEU A 246 10.93 5.56 -8.57
N VAL A 247 10.26 4.56 -9.16
CA VAL A 247 10.14 4.41 -10.61
C VAL A 247 8.69 4.63 -10.98
N SER A 248 8.43 5.69 -11.73
CA SER A 248 7.08 6.06 -12.14
C SER A 248 6.95 6.12 -13.64
N PRO A 249 5.84 5.61 -14.22
CA PRO A 249 5.62 5.67 -15.65
C PRO A 249 5.05 7.03 -16.05
N SER A 250 5.46 7.50 -17.21
CA SER A 250 4.82 8.62 -17.92
C SER A 250 4.69 8.26 -19.40
N LYS A 251 3.76 8.91 -20.10
CA LYS A 251 3.58 8.69 -21.53
C LYS A 251 4.16 9.87 -22.28
N ALA A 252 5.09 9.62 -23.18
CA ALA A 252 5.67 10.62 -24.07
C ALA A 252 4.63 11.09 -25.10
N PHE A 253 4.91 12.20 -25.79
CA PHE A 253 3.99 12.78 -26.76
C PHE A 253 3.68 11.84 -27.96
N ASP A 254 4.65 11.02 -28.35
CA ASP A 254 4.52 9.99 -29.39
C ASP A 254 3.80 8.71 -28.91
N GLY A 255 3.41 8.66 -27.63
CA GLY A 255 2.73 7.54 -27.02
C GLY A 255 3.64 6.48 -26.41
N GLU A 256 4.98 6.65 -26.48
CA GLU A 256 5.92 5.72 -25.85
C GLU A 256 5.87 5.85 -24.31
N TRP A 257 5.97 4.71 -23.61
CA TRP A 257 6.10 4.68 -22.16
C TRP A 257 7.53 5.00 -21.72
N ILE A 258 7.64 5.94 -20.82
CA ILE A 258 8.89 6.39 -20.20
C ILE A 258 8.87 6.01 -18.72
N SER A 259 9.91 5.35 -18.24
CA SER A 259 10.17 5.11 -16.82
C SER A 259 11.04 6.23 -16.28
N THR A 260 10.53 7.00 -15.33
CA THR A 260 11.26 8.07 -14.65
C THR A 260 11.73 7.58 -13.29
N PHE A 261 13.02 7.75 -13.01
CA PHE A 261 13.70 7.34 -11.79
C PHE A 261 14.00 8.58 -10.96
N THR A 262 13.40 8.65 -9.77
CA THR A 262 13.52 9.79 -8.86
C THR A 262 13.81 9.34 -7.43
N ALA A 263 14.21 10.26 -6.57
CA ALA A 263 14.31 10.01 -5.14
C ALA A 263 12.91 9.62 -4.58
N GLY A 264 12.83 8.54 -3.79
CA GLY A 264 11.58 8.03 -3.23
C GLY A 264 11.12 8.86 -2.02
N THR A 265 10.87 10.15 -2.21
CA THR A 265 10.31 11.03 -1.18
C THR A 265 8.82 10.78 -1.01
N THR A 266 8.26 11.19 0.13
CA THR A 266 6.81 11.09 0.39
C THR A 266 6.00 11.81 -0.69
N GLU A 267 6.44 13.01 -1.07
CA GLU A 267 5.81 13.87 -2.08
C GLU A 267 5.84 13.21 -3.46
N ALA A 268 7.03 12.69 -3.86
CA ALA A 268 7.18 12.05 -5.15
C ALA A 268 6.29 10.78 -5.27
N ILE A 269 6.24 9.97 -4.20
CA ILE A 269 5.39 8.78 -4.15
C ILE A 269 3.91 9.18 -4.23
N ALA A 270 3.47 10.16 -3.44
CA ALA A 270 2.09 10.63 -3.45
C ALA A 270 1.66 11.11 -4.84
N MET A 271 2.49 11.93 -5.49
CA MET A 271 2.25 12.42 -6.85
C MET A 271 2.21 11.29 -7.89
N ALA A 272 3.10 10.29 -7.77
CA ALA A 272 3.12 9.16 -8.69
C ALA A 272 1.83 8.32 -8.59
N ILE A 273 1.34 8.09 -7.38
CA ILE A 273 0.08 7.36 -7.16
C ILE A 273 -1.13 8.16 -7.67
N GLU A 274 -1.16 9.47 -7.47
CA GLU A 274 -2.21 10.31 -8.00
C GLU A 274 -2.24 10.28 -9.52
N ARG A 275 -1.09 10.40 -10.19
CA ARG A 275 -0.99 10.26 -11.66
C ARG A 275 -1.41 8.87 -12.13
N LEU A 276 -1.02 7.81 -11.39
CA LEU A 276 -1.38 6.44 -11.72
C LEU A 276 -2.90 6.27 -11.68
N THR A 277 -3.57 6.70 -10.61
CA THR A 277 -5.03 6.60 -10.47
C THR A 277 -5.75 7.50 -11.46
N ALA A 278 -5.24 8.71 -11.73
CA ALA A 278 -5.80 9.64 -12.71
C ALA A 278 -5.74 9.11 -14.16
N SER A 279 -4.90 8.12 -14.45
CA SER A 279 -4.85 7.46 -15.76
C SER A 279 -6.01 6.48 -15.99
N LEU A 280 -6.80 6.16 -14.96
CA LEU A 280 -8.00 5.35 -15.06
C LEU A 280 -9.19 6.18 -15.56
N PRO A 281 -10.20 5.55 -16.18
CA PRO A 281 -11.38 6.25 -16.70
C PRO A 281 -12.14 7.12 -15.70
N SER A 282 -12.18 6.74 -14.41
CA SER A 282 -12.83 7.54 -13.35
C SER A 282 -11.98 8.71 -12.86
N GLY A 283 -10.73 8.81 -13.30
CA GLY A 283 -9.81 9.88 -12.91
C GLY A 283 -9.21 9.74 -11.52
N SER A 284 -8.70 10.85 -10.98
CA SER A 284 -8.03 10.89 -9.68
C SER A 284 -8.93 10.41 -8.54
N TRP A 285 -8.33 9.71 -7.57
CA TRP A 285 -9.01 9.31 -6.34
C TRP A 285 -9.35 10.48 -5.41
N PHE A 286 -8.63 11.61 -5.56
CA PHE A 286 -8.74 12.79 -4.71
C PHE A 286 -8.89 14.07 -5.56
N PRO A 287 -9.98 14.19 -6.37
CA PRO A 287 -10.13 15.28 -7.33
C PRO A 287 -10.28 16.66 -6.68
N ASP A 288 -10.73 16.71 -5.43
CA ASP A 288 -11.02 17.95 -4.70
C ASP A 288 -9.82 18.53 -3.94
N GLN A 289 -8.65 17.89 -4.06
CA GLN A 289 -7.42 18.36 -3.43
C GLN A 289 -6.48 18.95 -4.48
N PRO A 290 -6.52 20.28 -4.72
CA PRO A 290 -5.56 20.90 -5.60
C PRO A 290 -4.14 20.71 -5.04
N LEU A 291 -3.23 20.18 -5.86
CA LEU A 291 -1.79 20.10 -5.54
C LEU A 291 -1.12 21.48 -5.49
N ILE A 292 -1.83 22.51 -5.97
CA ILE A 292 -1.37 23.91 -5.98
C ILE A 292 -1.81 24.54 -4.66
N ARG A 293 -0.85 24.86 -3.80
CA ARG A 293 -1.09 25.76 -2.66
C ARG A 293 -1.41 27.14 -3.20
N ASP A 294 -2.56 27.69 -2.80
CA ASP A 294 -2.84 29.11 -2.99
C ASP A 294 -1.93 29.90 -2.06
N PHE A 295 -1.11 30.80 -2.59
CA PHE A 295 -0.19 31.61 -1.81
C PHE A 295 -0.93 32.52 -0.81
N ASP A 296 -2.20 32.83 -1.07
CA ASP A 296 -3.04 33.65 -0.19
C ASP A 296 -3.51 32.90 1.06
N GLU A 297 -3.57 31.57 1.03
CA GLU A 297 -3.97 30.74 2.18
C GLU A 297 -2.88 30.63 3.26
N VAL A 298 -1.61 30.80 2.90
CA VAL A 298 -0.48 30.81 3.83
C VAL A 298 -0.44 32.10 4.65
N ALA A 299 -0.86 33.22 4.08
CA ALA A 299 -0.92 34.50 4.77
C ALA A 299 -2.01 34.56 5.87
N ALA A 300 -3.13 33.86 5.67
CA ALA A 300 -4.24 33.83 6.62
C ALA A 300 -3.96 32.98 7.89
N THR A 301 -3.05 32.00 7.80
CA THR A 301 -2.69 31.12 8.94
C THR A 301 -1.61 31.74 9.85
N GLU A 302 -0.80 32.67 9.36
CA GLU A 302 0.22 33.36 10.18
C GLU A 302 -0.35 34.55 11.01
N ASP A 303 -1.48 35.12 10.61
CA ASP A 303 -2.08 36.29 11.29
C ASP A 303 -2.86 35.93 12.57
N HIS A 304 -3.03 34.66 12.90
CA HIS A 304 -3.72 34.20 14.12
C HIS A 304 -2.77 33.80 15.28
N ALA A 305 -1.46 33.93 15.13
CA ALA A 305 -0.47 33.47 16.11
C ALA A 305 0.27 34.58 16.87
N VAL A 306 -0.09 35.87 16.74
CA VAL A 306 0.52 36.94 17.50
C VAL A 306 -0.44 37.44 18.60
N PRO A 307 -0.22 37.10 19.88
CA PRO A 307 -0.98 37.73 20.96
C PRO A 307 -0.54 39.20 21.08
N HIS A 308 -1.46 40.08 20.78
CA HIS A 308 -1.29 41.53 21.01
C HIS A 308 -0.95 41.77 22.50
N ARG A 309 0.33 42.01 22.80
CA ARG A 309 0.75 42.56 24.08
C ARG A 309 0.37 44.06 24.10
N ASP A 310 -0.64 44.37 24.90
CA ASP A 310 -1.05 45.75 25.21
C ASP A 310 0.10 46.50 25.89
N PRO A 311 0.59 47.62 25.33
CA PRO A 311 1.71 48.40 25.91
C PRO A 311 1.33 49.22 27.13
N ARG A 312 0.13 49.13 27.68
CA ARG A 312 -0.37 50.04 28.74
C ARG A 312 -0.25 49.53 30.18
N SER A 313 0.36 48.37 30.45
CA SER A 313 0.49 47.83 31.82
C SER A 313 1.83 48.15 32.55
N MET A 314 2.70 48.98 31.94
CA MET A 314 3.95 49.41 32.60
C MET A 314 3.95 50.89 32.95
N ARG A 315 3.00 51.37 33.76
CA ARG A 315 3.13 52.61 34.53
C ARG A 315 2.24 52.55 35.76
N ARG A 316 2.71 51.92 36.83
CA ARG A 316 2.35 52.24 38.23
C ARG A 316 3.10 51.26 39.15
N THR A 317 4.26 51.67 39.57
CA THR A 317 4.81 51.45 40.93
C THR A 317 6.19 52.10 41.00
N GLN A 318 6.17 53.44 41.23
CA GLN A 318 7.28 54.17 41.85
C GLN A 318 6.69 55.39 42.51
N LYS A 319 6.32 55.25 43.81
CA LYS A 319 6.29 56.30 44.87
C LYS A 319 5.53 55.69 46.07
N ALA A 320 6.26 55.25 47.04
CA ALA A 320 6.24 55.56 48.48
C ALA A 320 7.18 54.57 49.20
#